data_9fc2e7ee18d5b28e10a9152184376109
#
_entry.id   9fc2e7ee18d5b28e10a9152184376109
#
_cell.length_a   1.000
_cell.length_b   1.000
_cell.length_c   1.000
_cell.angle_alpha   90.00
_cell.angle_beta   90.00
_cell.angle_gamma   90.00
#
_symmetry.space_group_name_H-M   'P 1'
#
loop_
_entity.id
_entity.type
_entity.pdbx_description
1 polymer ?
#
loop_
_entity_poly.entity_id
_entity_poly.type
_entity_poly.pdbx_seq_one_letter_code
_entity_poly.pdbx_strand_id
1 'polypeptide(L)'
;MEAMYDTILSTVISIVVNKNHIQEGNIMRYLDPRADLTFKRIFGEHKDLVISLLNALLPLDDDHLVKSVEYIPVEMVPDNPLKKNSIVDVRCHDQDGRQFLVEMQMIWSKEFMQRVLFNASKAYVRQLDKKEDYNLLQPVYSLNLVNDVFMDDIPEYYHHYDIVNVEHTDKRIEGLHLIFVELPKFKPHTFSERKMQILWLRFLTEMGDVRIVPQEFLANPEVKKAVDILEESSYTDAQLNGYDKFWDIVRTERTYINAAIRKGMSEGRAEGFEQGRAKGRAEGRAEGMAEGRAEGRAEGEKSALYKVVERMRAMGLNDSQIAEATGMDLRQIEELRD
;
A
#
# COMPACT_ATOMS: atom_id res chain seq x y z
N MET A 1 -27.50 33.28 -42.52
CA MET A 1 -26.21 32.60 -42.26
C MET A 1 -25.16 33.57 -41.73
N GLU A 2 -25.00 34.78 -42.29
CA GLU A 2 -24.03 35.78 -41.79
C GLU A 2 -24.26 36.18 -40.31
N ALA A 3 -25.50 36.46 -39.90
CA ALA A 3 -25.80 36.87 -38.52
C ALA A 3 -25.46 35.77 -37.44
N MET A 4 -25.45 34.51 -37.84
CA MET A 4 -25.08 33.40 -36.94
C MET A 4 -23.55 33.25 -36.86
N TYR A 5 -22.84 33.56 -37.94
CA TYR A 5 -21.37 33.60 -37.96
C TYR A 5 -20.81 34.73 -37.12
N ASP A 6 -21.43 35.94 -37.19
CA ASP A 6 -21.00 37.08 -36.38
C ASP A 6 -21.23 36.87 -34.88
N THR A 7 -22.32 36.16 -34.50
CA THR A 7 -22.59 35.83 -33.09
C THR A 7 -21.61 34.79 -32.55
N ILE A 8 -21.26 33.78 -33.36
CA ILE A 8 -20.26 32.79 -32.99
C ILE A 8 -18.86 33.43 -32.94
N LEU A 9 -18.53 34.27 -33.88
CA LEU A 9 -17.24 34.98 -33.93
C LEU A 9 -17.08 35.93 -32.75
N SER A 10 -18.12 36.69 -32.39
CA SER A 10 -18.11 37.58 -31.23
C SER A 10 -18.02 36.82 -29.91
N THR A 11 -18.67 35.65 -29.80
CA THR A 11 -18.57 34.77 -28.62
C THR A 11 -17.19 34.14 -28.52
N VAL A 12 -16.59 33.66 -29.61
CA VAL A 12 -15.23 33.13 -29.66
C VAL A 12 -14.20 34.21 -29.38
N ILE A 13 -14.36 35.41 -29.95
CA ILE A 13 -13.50 36.57 -29.66
C ILE A 13 -13.63 36.97 -28.18
N SER A 14 -14.84 36.99 -27.61
CA SER A 14 -15.06 37.26 -26.19
C SER A 14 -14.42 36.22 -25.28
N ILE A 15 -14.45 34.94 -25.66
CA ILE A 15 -13.76 33.84 -24.92
C ILE A 15 -12.24 33.94 -25.08
N VAL A 16 -11.73 34.32 -26.26
CA VAL A 16 -10.30 34.49 -26.51
C VAL A 16 -9.77 35.77 -25.87
N VAL A 17 -10.53 36.85 -25.88
CA VAL A 17 -10.17 38.13 -25.22
C VAL A 17 -10.26 37.99 -23.69
N ASN A 18 -11.23 37.23 -23.17
CA ASN A 18 -11.27 36.90 -21.73
C ASN A 18 -10.13 35.92 -21.31
N LYS A 19 -9.60 35.13 -22.25
CA LYS A 19 -8.35 34.37 -22.00
C LYS A 19 -7.07 35.24 -22.05
N ASN A 20 -7.09 36.36 -22.76
CA ASN A 20 -5.95 37.30 -22.85
C ASN A 20 -6.01 38.45 -21.82
N HIS A 21 -7.10 38.56 -21.04
CA HIS A 21 -7.20 39.35 -19.81
C HIS A 21 -7.00 38.56 -18.53
N ILE A 22 -6.40 37.36 -18.62
CA ILE A 22 -5.59 36.86 -17.52
C ILE A 22 -4.33 37.75 -17.59
N GLN A 23 -4.39 38.89 -16.88
CA GLN A 23 -3.19 39.61 -16.47
C GLN A 23 -2.16 38.56 -16.05
N GLU A 24 -0.89 38.83 -16.33
CA GLU A 24 0.27 38.30 -15.60
C GLU A 24 0.17 38.70 -14.10
N GLY A 25 -0.91 38.38 -13.46
CA GLY A 25 -1.05 38.32 -12.03
C GLY A 25 -0.28 37.07 -11.62
N ASN A 26 0.73 37.24 -10.78
CA ASN A 26 1.47 36.21 -10.10
C ASN A 26 0.61 34.96 -9.95
N ILE A 27 0.91 33.91 -10.73
CA ILE A 27 0.26 32.61 -10.55
C ILE A 27 0.72 32.18 -9.18
N MET A 28 -0.18 32.30 -8.18
CA MET A 28 0.11 31.87 -6.82
C MET A 28 0.54 30.40 -6.88
N ARG A 29 1.75 30.15 -6.44
CA ARG A 29 2.27 28.78 -6.31
C ARG A 29 2.09 28.34 -4.87
N TYR A 30 1.54 27.17 -4.70
CA TYR A 30 1.35 26.53 -3.40
C TYR A 30 2.34 25.38 -3.26
N LEU A 31 2.95 25.26 -2.09
CA LEU A 31 3.84 24.17 -1.77
C LEU A 31 3.03 22.92 -1.38
N ASP A 32 3.61 21.74 -1.56
CA ASP A 32 2.98 20.50 -1.20
C ASP A 32 2.89 20.35 0.33
N PRO A 33 1.71 20.13 0.92
CA PRO A 33 1.53 20.00 2.36
C PRO A 33 2.22 18.76 2.98
N ARG A 34 2.63 17.80 2.14
CA ARG A 34 3.27 16.56 2.58
C ARG A 34 4.78 16.71 2.77
N ALA A 35 5.38 17.77 2.30
CA ALA A 35 6.80 18.02 2.56
C ALA A 35 7.05 18.34 4.05
N ASP A 36 8.15 17.86 4.58
CA ASP A 36 8.52 18.02 5.99
C ASP A 36 8.39 19.46 6.48
N LEU A 37 8.88 20.42 5.70
CA LEU A 37 8.81 21.85 6.02
C LEU A 37 7.38 22.35 6.15
N THR A 38 6.54 22.09 5.17
CA THR A 38 5.16 22.58 5.10
C THR A 38 4.28 21.86 6.12
N PHE A 39 4.45 20.56 6.28
CA PHE A 39 3.71 19.77 7.26
C PHE A 39 3.95 20.25 8.69
N LYS A 40 5.19 20.44 9.06
CA LYS A 40 5.56 20.97 10.39
C LYS A 40 5.09 22.41 10.59
N ARG A 41 5.14 23.25 9.56
CA ARG A 41 4.63 24.62 9.63
C ARG A 41 3.11 24.66 9.83
N ILE A 42 2.35 23.79 9.13
CA ILE A 42 0.90 23.72 9.28
C ILE A 42 0.50 23.12 10.64
N PHE A 43 1.01 21.95 10.97
CA PHE A 43 0.53 21.18 12.11
C PHE A 43 1.40 21.27 13.35
N GLY A 44 2.65 21.70 13.22
CA GLY A 44 3.59 21.88 14.33
C GLY A 44 3.58 23.31 14.92
N GLU A 45 3.07 24.30 14.18
CA GLU A 45 3.07 25.71 14.64
C GLU A 45 1.65 26.25 14.90
N HIS A 46 0.59 25.57 14.40
CA HIS A 46 -0.79 26.04 14.51
C HIS A 46 -1.67 25.04 15.27
N LYS A 47 -1.90 25.32 16.55
CA LYS A 47 -2.69 24.47 17.48
C LYS A 47 -4.10 24.16 16.97
N ASP A 48 -4.77 25.15 16.40
CA ASP A 48 -6.11 25.01 15.82
C ASP A 48 -6.16 24.01 14.66
N LEU A 49 -5.14 24.02 13.81
CA LEU A 49 -5.06 23.11 12.66
C LEU A 49 -4.76 21.68 13.07
N VAL A 50 -3.84 21.46 14.01
CA VAL A 50 -3.58 20.12 14.52
C VAL A 50 -4.77 19.56 15.29
N ILE A 51 -5.48 20.37 16.09
CA ILE A 51 -6.73 19.96 16.75
C ILE A 51 -7.75 19.50 15.72
N SER A 52 -7.98 20.30 14.67
CA SER A 52 -8.91 19.97 13.60
C SER A 52 -8.53 18.66 12.89
N LEU A 53 -7.24 18.45 12.60
CA LEU A 53 -6.73 17.21 11.99
C LEU A 53 -6.96 15.99 12.89
N LEU A 54 -6.58 16.10 14.17
CA LEU A 54 -6.73 15.03 15.16
C LEU A 54 -8.20 14.61 15.33
N ASN A 55 -9.10 15.59 15.53
CA ASN A 55 -10.54 15.33 15.67
C ASN A 55 -11.18 14.76 14.39
N ALA A 56 -10.59 15.04 13.22
CA ALA A 56 -11.08 14.53 11.95
C ALA A 56 -10.64 13.08 11.69
N LEU A 57 -9.40 12.72 12.06
CA LEU A 57 -8.77 11.46 11.64
C LEU A 57 -8.64 10.42 12.76
N LEU A 58 -8.72 10.83 14.03
CA LEU A 58 -8.65 9.87 15.14
C LEU A 58 -10.01 9.29 15.49
N PRO A 59 -10.07 8.06 16.01
CA PRO A 59 -11.30 7.40 16.43
C PRO A 59 -11.75 7.88 17.81
N LEU A 60 -11.94 9.19 17.93
CA LEU A 60 -12.39 9.82 19.17
C LEU A 60 -13.92 9.93 19.22
N ASP A 61 -14.50 9.64 20.37
CA ASP A 61 -15.91 9.88 20.62
C ASP A 61 -16.20 11.38 20.79
N ASP A 62 -17.42 11.81 20.52
CA ASP A 62 -17.82 13.23 20.57
C ASP A 62 -17.58 13.88 21.94
N ASP A 63 -17.67 13.11 23.03
CA ASP A 63 -17.40 13.56 24.40
C ASP A 63 -15.89 13.70 24.70
N HIS A 64 -15.04 13.05 23.88
CA HIS A 64 -13.60 12.97 24.08
C HIS A 64 -12.80 13.71 22.99
N LEU A 65 -13.42 14.66 22.31
CA LEU A 65 -12.73 15.50 21.33
C LEU A 65 -11.60 16.32 21.96
N VAL A 66 -10.53 16.51 21.19
CA VAL A 66 -9.43 17.39 21.54
C VAL A 66 -9.92 18.84 21.48
N LYS A 67 -9.85 19.57 22.58
CA LYS A 67 -10.28 20.98 22.71
C LYS A 67 -9.11 21.96 22.75
N SER A 68 -8.00 21.51 23.32
CA SER A 68 -6.74 22.27 23.35
C SER A 68 -5.55 21.34 23.28
N VAL A 69 -4.42 21.84 22.80
CA VAL A 69 -3.16 21.09 22.80
C VAL A 69 -2.00 21.97 23.30
N GLU A 70 -1.02 21.31 23.88
CA GLU A 70 0.29 21.89 24.15
C GLU A 70 1.35 21.07 23.42
N TYR A 71 2.18 21.76 22.62
CA TYR A 71 3.30 21.13 21.94
C TYR A 71 4.38 20.75 22.96
N ILE A 72 4.92 19.56 22.80
CA ILE A 72 6.02 19.05 23.60
C ILE A 72 7.18 18.69 22.66
N PRO A 73 8.43 18.58 23.14
CA PRO A 73 9.57 18.33 22.29
C PRO A 73 9.36 17.10 21.40
N VAL A 74 9.52 17.29 20.07
CA VAL A 74 9.39 16.23 19.06
C VAL A 74 10.52 15.21 19.16
N GLU A 75 11.67 15.62 19.70
CA GLU A 75 12.81 14.76 19.95
C GLU A 75 12.67 14.10 21.33
N MET A 76 12.63 12.79 21.33
CA MET A 76 12.61 11.97 22.55
C MET A 76 14.03 11.44 22.80
N VAL A 77 14.89 12.31 23.36
CA VAL A 77 16.29 11.95 23.70
C VAL A 77 16.31 10.83 24.73
N PRO A 78 17.05 9.74 24.54
CA PRO A 78 17.13 8.65 25.53
C PRO A 78 17.99 9.10 26.72
N ASP A 79 17.66 8.57 27.90
CA ASP A 79 18.43 8.81 29.13
C ASP A 79 19.85 8.24 29.07
N ASN A 80 20.09 7.29 28.17
CA ASN A 80 21.40 6.71 27.89
C ASN A 80 21.77 7.03 26.43
N PRO A 81 22.93 7.69 26.17
CA PRO A 81 23.40 8.03 24.82
C PRO A 81 23.57 6.82 23.87
N LEU A 82 23.69 5.59 24.42
CA LEU A 82 23.81 4.37 23.63
C LEU A 82 22.45 3.85 23.13
N LYS A 83 21.32 4.38 23.61
CA LYS A 83 19.99 4.02 23.13
C LYS A 83 19.59 4.89 21.95
N LYS A 84 18.73 4.33 21.09
CA LYS A 84 18.25 4.99 19.88
C LYS A 84 17.43 6.24 20.22
N ASN A 85 17.77 7.37 19.59
CA ASN A 85 16.98 8.57 19.60
C ASN A 85 15.70 8.37 18.75
N SER A 86 14.70 9.22 18.97
CA SER A 86 13.40 9.14 18.34
C SER A 86 12.91 10.57 18.09
N ILE A 87 12.59 10.87 16.85
CA ILE A 87 12.06 12.17 16.40
C ILE A 87 10.80 11.90 15.64
N VAL A 88 9.75 12.67 15.91
CA VAL A 88 8.47 12.68 15.20
C VAL A 88 8.21 14.07 14.61
N ASP A 89 7.29 14.20 13.65
CA ASP A 89 7.05 15.50 13.01
C ASP A 89 6.31 16.47 13.93
N VAL A 90 5.24 15.99 14.59
CA VAL A 90 4.47 16.77 15.57
C VAL A 90 4.23 15.93 16.81
N ARG A 91 4.39 16.53 17.98
CA ARG A 91 4.10 15.92 19.28
C ARG A 91 3.41 16.91 20.20
N CYS A 92 2.27 16.51 20.75
CA CYS A 92 1.51 17.32 21.68
C CYS A 92 0.76 16.47 22.70
N HIS A 93 0.26 17.09 23.76
CA HIS A 93 -0.76 16.52 24.64
C HIS A 93 -1.97 17.43 24.66
N ASP A 94 -3.14 16.88 24.99
CA ASP A 94 -4.36 17.64 25.11
C ASP A 94 -4.68 18.05 26.56
N GLN A 95 -5.89 18.57 26.75
CA GLN A 95 -6.41 19.00 28.06
C GLN A 95 -6.52 17.89 29.10
N ASP A 96 -6.62 16.63 28.67
CA ASP A 96 -6.74 15.43 29.51
C ASP A 96 -5.40 14.70 29.69
N GLY A 97 -4.32 15.22 29.09
CA GLY A 97 -2.98 14.65 29.17
C GLY A 97 -2.72 13.52 28.16
N ARG A 98 -3.70 13.18 27.29
CA ARG A 98 -3.49 12.21 26.21
C ARG A 98 -2.41 12.73 25.26
N GLN A 99 -1.50 11.85 24.82
CA GLN A 99 -0.42 12.25 23.92
C GLN A 99 -0.74 11.90 22.48
N PHE A 100 -0.36 12.81 21.58
CA PHE A 100 -0.54 12.66 20.15
C PHE A 100 0.80 12.80 19.45
N LEU A 101 1.12 11.80 18.64
CA LEU A 101 2.24 11.78 17.71
C LEU A 101 1.67 11.84 16.31
N VAL A 102 2.12 12.77 15.48
CA VAL A 102 1.70 12.85 14.07
C VAL A 102 2.95 12.77 13.19
N GLU A 103 2.93 11.87 12.22
CA GLU A 103 4.03 11.66 11.27
C GLU A 103 3.50 11.69 9.83
N MET A 104 4.26 12.32 8.91
CA MET A 104 4.07 12.25 7.49
C MET A 104 5.19 11.43 6.85
N GLN A 105 4.87 10.26 6.30
CA GLN A 105 5.82 9.35 5.71
C GLN A 105 5.66 9.28 4.19
N MET A 106 6.69 9.66 3.45
CA MET A 106 6.65 9.72 1.99
C MET A 106 6.87 8.38 1.30
N ILE A 107 7.64 7.49 1.90
CA ILE A 107 8.01 6.20 1.35
C ILE A 107 7.89 5.16 2.45
N TRP A 108 7.17 4.08 2.15
CA TRP A 108 6.97 2.99 3.08
C TRP A 108 8.21 2.09 3.21
N SER A 109 8.46 1.63 4.44
CA SER A 109 9.34 0.47 4.71
C SER A 109 8.76 -0.36 5.86
N LYS A 110 9.11 -1.64 5.92
CA LYS A 110 8.68 -2.52 7.03
C LYS A 110 9.16 -2.01 8.39
N GLU A 111 10.31 -1.37 8.42
CA GLU A 111 10.92 -0.77 9.60
C GLU A 111 10.11 0.43 10.11
N PHE A 112 9.31 1.06 9.26
CA PHE A 112 8.46 2.19 9.66
C PHE A 112 7.41 1.77 10.69
N MET A 113 6.70 0.65 10.51
CA MET A 113 5.76 0.13 11.53
C MET A 113 6.46 -0.09 12.88
N GLN A 114 7.65 -0.68 12.86
CA GLN A 114 8.44 -0.91 14.07
C GLN A 114 8.87 0.41 14.72
N ARG A 115 9.20 1.42 13.92
CA ARG A 115 9.53 2.76 14.39
C ARG A 115 8.33 3.45 15.04
N VAL A 116 7.15 3.36 14.43
CA VAL A 116 5.91 3.90 14.98
C VAL A 116 5.59 3.26 16.34
N LEU A 117 5.61 1.94 16.42
CA LEU A 117 5.38 1.23 17.68
C LEU A 117 6.42 1.64 18.74
N PHE A 118 7.70 1.73 18.36
CA PHE A 118 8.77 2.16 19.26
C PHE A 118 8.55 3.60 19.76
N ASN A 119 8.20 4.53 18.88
CA ASN A 119 7.96 5.94 19.20
C ASN A 119 6.75 6.09 20.16
N ALA A 120 5.64 5.42 19.86
CA ALA A 120 4.44 5.43 20.70
C ALA A 120 4.70 4.81 22.08
N SER A 121 5.39 3.68 22.13
CA SER A 121 5.78 3.02 23.39
C SER A 121 6.70 3.91 24.23
N LYS A 122 7.66 4.61 23.58
CA LYS A 122 8.55 5.53 24.25
C LYS A 122 7.82 6.75 24.80
N ALA A 123 6.84 7.29 24.08
CA ALA A 123 5.99 8.35 24.57
C ALA A 123 5.13 7.88 25.76
N TYR A 124 4.62 6.64 25.72
CA TYR A 124 3.81 6.06 26.79
C TYR A 124 4.60 5.88 28.08
N VAL A 125 5.77 5.22 28.02
CA VAL A 125 6.58 4.93 29.23
C VAL A 125 7.22 6.17 29.86
N ARG A 126 7.32 7.29 29.11
CA ARG A 126 7.90 8.54 29.59
C ARG A 126 6.91 9.45 30.33
N GLN A 127 5.67 9.02 30.49
CA GLN A 127 4.66 9.80 31.20
C GLN A 127 4.85 9.75 32.72
N LEU A 128 5.52 8.70 33.22
CA LEU A 128 5.68 8.49 34.65
C LEU A 128 7.15 8.57 35.08
N ASP A 129 7.38 9.25 36.17
CA ASP A 129 8.62 9.21 36.93
C ASP A 129 8.63 8.04 37.91
N LYS A 130 9.83 7.76 38.45
CA LYS A 130 10.02 6.71 39.46
C LYS A 130 9.19 7.03 40.71
N LYS A 131 8.26 6.12 41.07
CA LYS A 131 7.33 6.17 42.22
C LYS A 131 5.96 6.78 41.92
N GLU A 132 5.63 7.13 40.69
CA GLU A 132 4.28 7.52 40.31
C GLU A 132 3.39 6.30 40.04
N ASP A 133 2.10 6.47 40.22
CA ASP A 133 1.12 5.40 40.05
C ASP A 133 0.79 5.18 38.56
N TYR A 134 0.66 3.93 38.15
CA TYR A 134 0.32 3.56 36.77
C TYR A 134 -1.05 4.06 36.30
N ASN A 135 -1.95 4.42 37.23
CA ASN A 135 -3.26 5.01 36.91
C ASN A 135 -3.18 6.45 36.34
N LEU A 136 -2.00 7.06 36.39
CA LEU A 136 -1.74 8.38 35.79
C LEU A 136 -1.40 8.28 34.30
N LEU A 137 -1.11 7.08 33.80
CA LEU A 137 -0.81 6.88 32.38
C LEU A 137 -2.02 7.24 31.52
N GLN A 138 -1.80 8.10 30.54
CA GLN A 138 -2.78 8.49 29.55
C GLN A 138 -2.53 7.79 28.20
N PRO A 139 -3.56 7.55 27.40
CA PRO A 139 -3.39 6.97 26.07
C PRO A 139 -2.48 7.79 25.16
N VAL A 140 -1.74 7.09 24.30
CA VAL A 140 -0.93 7.66 23.22
C VAL A 140 -1.55 7.29 21.89
N TYR A 141 -1.90 8.30 21.10
CA TYR A 141 -2.38 8.18 19.74
C TYR A 141 -1.27 8.52 18.75
N SER A 142 -0.92 7.59 17.88
CA SER A 142 0.05 7.82 16.80
C SER A 142 -0.69 7.84 15.47
N LEU A 143 -0.84 9.01 14.86
CA LEU A 143 -1.43 9.23 13.55
C LEU A 143 -0.31 9.28 12.51
N ASN A 144 -0.28 8.31 11.61
CA ASN A 144 0.74 8.15 10.60
C ASN A 144 0.12 8.29 9.21
N LEU A 145 0.39 9.40 8.55
CA LEU A 145 -0.05 9.70 7.20
C LEU A 145 1.00 9.18 6.22
N VAL A 146 0.65 8.18 5.43
CA VAL A 146 1.60 7.47 4.55
C VAL A 146 1.30 7.76 3.09
N ASN A 147 2.24 8.39 2.38
CA ASN A 147 2.11 8.66 0.95
C ASN A 147 2.60 7.48 0.09
N ASP A 148 2.28 6.28 0.52
CA ASP A 148 2.61 5.03 -0.16
C ASP A 148 1.54 3.97 0.14
N VAL A 149 1.52 2.88 -0.64
CA VAL A 149 0.65 1.72 -0.40
C VAL A 149 1.48 0.61 0.22
N PHE A 150 1.04 0.09 1.38
CA PHE A 150 1.76 -0.96 2.10
C PHE A 150 0.90 -2.20 2.44
N MET A 151 -0.42 -2.09 2.28
CA MET A 151 -1.38 -3.20 2.37
C MET A 151 -2.14 -3.32 1.06
N ASP A 152 -1.49 -3.83 0.02
CA ASP A 152 -2.04 -3.95 -1.33
C ASP A 152 -3.20 -4.96 -1.45
N ASP A 153 -3.30 -5.89 -0.51
CA ASP A 153 -4.38 -6.88 -0.37
C ASP A 153 -5.64 -6.33 0.33
N ILE A 154 -5.56 -5.14 0.96
CA ILE A 154 -6.68 -4.49 1.66
C ILE A 154 -7.07 -3.21 0.93
N PRO A 155 -8.33 -3.03 0.48
CA PRO A 155 -8.75 -1.84 -0.26
C PRO A 155 -8.91 -0.59 0.61
N GLU A 156 -9.11 -0.73 1.90
CA GLU A 156 -9.28 0.35 2.85
C GLU A 156 -7.99 1.16 2.98
N TYR A 157 -8.15 2.48 3.13
CA TYR A 157 -7.04 3.42 3.30
C TYR A 157 -6.71 3.71 4.76
N TYR A 158 -7.60 3.35 5.70
CA TYR A 158 -7.52 3.68 7.12
C TYR A 158 -7.36 2.40 7.94
N HIS A 159 -6.31 2.33 8.74
CA HIS A 159 -5.98 1.17 9.57
C HIS A 159 -5.77 1.61 11.00
N HIS A 160 -6.56 1.05 11.92
CA HIS A 160 -6.46 1.32 13.36
C HIS A 160 -6.04 0.05 14.10
N TYR A 161 -4.96 0.16 14.84
CA TYR A 161 -4.41 -0.92 15.65
C TYR A 161 -4.51 -0.56 17.13
N ASP A 162 -5.11 -1.47 17.90
CA ASP A 162 -5.26 -1.42 19.34
C ASP A 162 -4.65 -2.68 19.99
N ILE A 163 -4.42 -2.62 21.30
CA ILE A 163 -4.07 -3.78 22.09
C ILE A 163 -5.35 -4.48 22.52
N VAL A 164 -5.65 -5.62 21.93
CA VAL A 164 -6.86 -6.40 22.19
C VAL A 164 -6.56 -7.82 22.63
N ASN A 165 -7.48 -8.45 23.35
CA ASN A 165 -7.46 -9.88 23.55
C ASN A 165 -7.75 -10.60 22.23
N VAL A 166 -6.86 -11.47 21.76
CA VAL A 166 -6.96 -12.10 20.42
C VAL A 166 -8.20 -13.00 20.31
N GLU A 167 -8.62 -13.63 21.42
CA GLU A 167 -9.81 -14.50 21.46
C GLU A 167 -11.09 -13.72 21.72
N HIS A 168 -10.99 -12.51 22.29
CA HIS A 168 -12.09 -11.61 22.64
C HIS A 168 -11.75 -10.18 22.24
N THR A 169 -11.87 -9.86 20.95
CA THR A 169 -11.42 -8.57 20.38
C THR A 169 -12.22 -7.35 20.88
N ASP A 170 -13.34 -7.58 21.55
CA ASP A 170 -14.09 -6.55 22.27
C ASP A 170 -13.43 -6.13 23.59
N LYS A 171 -12.46 -6.89 24.09
CA LYS A 171 -11.68 -6.58 25.30
C LYS A 171 -10.35 -5.93 24.92
N ARG A 172 -10.19 -4.67 25.35
CA ARG A 172 -9.02 -3.84 25.04
C ARG A 172 -8.23 -3.50 26.30
N ILE A 173 -6.94 -3.25 26.10
CA ILE A 173 -6.09 -2.56 27.06
C ILE A 173 -5.87 -1.16 26.49
N GLU A 174 -6.42 -0.17 27.16
CA GLU A 174 -6.21 1.23 26.78
C GLU A 174 -4.73 1.62 26.97
N GLY A 175 -4.18 2.35 26.02
CA GLY A 175 -2.81 2.81 26.15
C GLY A 175 -2.15 3.22 24.85
N LEU A 176 -2.15 2.36 23.83
CA LEU A 176 -1.53 2.65 22.53
C LEU A 176 -2.53 2.47 21.40
N HIS A 177 -2.76 3.55 20.64
CA HIS A 177 -3.57 3.57 19.44
C HIS A 177 -2.68 3.96 18.26
N LEU A 178 -2.48 3.02 17.32
CA LEU A 178 -1.66 3.28 16.13
C LEU A 178 -2.56 3.38 14.91
N ILE A 179 -2.60 4.55 14.32
CA ILE A 179 -3.43 4.84 13.16
C ILE A 179 -2.54 5.06 11.94
N PHE A 180 -2.81 4.33 10.86
CA PHE A 180 -2.14 4.50 9.58
C PHE A 180 -3.17 4.87 8.52
N VAL A 181 -2.83 5.88 7.71
CA VAL A 181 -3.67 6.35 6.61
C VAL A 181 -2.87 6.28 5.32
N GLU A 182 -3.24 5.36 4.42
CA GLU A 182 -2.62 5.22 3.10
C GLU A 182 -3.20 6.26 2.13
N LEU A 183 -2.58 7.43 2.06
CA LEU A 183 -3.07 8.55 1.26
C LEU A 183 -3.35 8.21 -0.22
N PRO A 184 -2.54 7.37 -0.93
CA PRO A 184 -2.82 7.03 -2.33
C PRO A 184 -4.08 6.20 -2.54
N LYS A 185 -4.58 5.49 -1.51
CA LYS A 185 -5.83 4.72 -1.59
C LYS A 185 -7.07 5.57 -1.33
N PHE A 186 -6.90 6.73 -0.71
CA PHE A 186 -8.03 7.60 -0.40
C PHE A 186 -8.74 8.05 -1.66
N LYS A 187 -10.04 7.79 -1.72
CA LYS A 187 -10.97 8.28 -2.74
C LYS A 187 -12.21 8.77 -2.04
N PRO A 188 -12.64 10.02 -2.25
CA PRO A 188 -13.84 10.57 -1.60
C PRO A 188 -15.09 9.89 -2.18
N HIS A 189 -15.60 8.85 -1.53
CA HIS A 189 -16.68 8.03 -2.12
C HIS A 189 -17.91 7.81 -1.27
N THR A 190 -17.96 8.19 0.01
CA THR A 190 -19.09 7.79 0.84
C THR A 190 -19.68 8.90 1.71
N PHE A 191 -21.00 8.87 1.80
CA PHE A 191 -21.83 9.70 2.69
C PHE A 191 -21.61 9.43 4.19
N SER A 192 -20.78 8.43 4.55
CA SER A 192 -20.51 8.04 5.93
C SER A 192 -19.26 8.67 6.53
N GLU A 193 -18.40 9.28 5.70
CA GLU A 193 -17.17 9.92 6.17
C GLU A 193 -17.49 11.28 6.78
N ARG A 194 -16.84 11.59 7.90
CA ARG A 194 -16.96 12.92 8.52
C ARG A 194 -16.46 13.99 7.52
N LYS A 195 -17.22 15.04 7.30
CA LYS A 195 -16.89 16.09 6.31
C LYS A 195 -15.46 16.64 6.46
N MET A 196 -14.99 16.84 7.70
CA MET A 196 -13.63 17.33 7.97
C MET A 196 -12.57 16.30 7.66
N GLN A 197 -12.83 15.00 7.83
CA GLN A 197 -11.93 13.93 7.42
C GLN A 197 -11.68 13.99 5.91
N ILE A 198 -12.73 14.08 5.11
CA ILE A 198 -12.64 14.21 3.64
C ILE A 198 -11.83 15.47 3.27
N LEU A 199 -12.11 16.60 3.90
CA LEU A 199 -11.44 17.87 3.58
C LEU A 199 -9.94 17.81 3.87
N TRP A 200 -9.53 17.26 5.03
CA TRP A 200 -8.12 17.12 5.35
C TRP A 200 -7.39 16.12 4.45
N LEU A 201 -8.02 14.98 4.15
CA LEU A 201 -7.42 13.97 3.26
C LEU A 201 -7.30 14.50 1.82
N ARG A 202 -8.32 15.21 1.32
CA ARG A 202 -8.24 15.89 0.02
C ARG A 202 -7.17 16.98 0.02
N PHE A 203 -7.10 17.80 1.07
CA PHE A 203 -6.04 18.81 1.20
C PHE A 203 -4.65 18.19 1.10
N LEU A 204 -4.40 17.09 1.82
CA LEU A 204 -3.11 16.39 1.80
C LEU A 204 -2.80 15.70 0.47
N THR A 205 -3.81 15.24 -0.26
CA THR A 205 -3.61 14.49 -1.51
C THR A 205 -3.68 15.37 -2.77
N GLU A 206 -4.45 16.45 -2.76
CA GLU A 206 -4.72 17.26 -3.95
C GLU A 206 -3.86 18.53 -4.02
N MET A 207 -3.44 19.14 -2.89
CA MET A 207 -2.76 20.43 -2.90
C MET A 207 -1.34 20.44 -3.50
N GLY A 208 -0.69 19.30 -3.66
CA GLY A 208 0.69 19.23 -4.16
C GLY A 208 0.92 19.70 -5.60
N ASP A 209 -0.14 19.72 -6.43
CA ASP A 209 -0.05 20.06 -7.85
C ASP A 209 -1.13 21.06 -8.30
N VAL A 210 -1.76 21.77 -7.35
CA VAL A 210 -2.91 22.62 -7.63
C VAL A 210 -2.48 24.00 -8.15
N ARG A 211 -3.03 24.39 -9.30
CA ARG A 211 -2.95 25.77 -9.82
C ARG A 211 -4.16 26.63 -9.38
N ILE A 212 -5.28 25.98 -9.09
CA ILE A 212 -6.52 26.64 -8.66
C ILE A 212 -7.02 25.90 -7.43
N VAL A 213 -7.06 26.60 -6.30
CA VAL A 213 -7.53 26.02 -5.02
C VAL A 213 -9.01 25.68 -5.11
N PRO A 214 -9.45 24.47 -4.73
CA PRO A 214 -10.85 24.11 -4.68
C PRO A 214 -11.66 25.04 -3.77
N GLN A 215 -12.84 25.47 -4.24
CA GLN A 215 -13.73 26.37 -3.47
C GLN A 215 -14.11 25.80 -2.10
N GLU A 216 -14.20 24.48 -1.98
CA GLU A 216 -14.51 23.79 -0.72
C GLU A 216 -13.43 24.02 0.34
N PHE A 217 -12.16 24.11 -0.06
CA PHE A 217 -11.06 24.42 0.85
C PHE A 217 -11.14 25.88 1.34
N LEU A 218 -11.48 26.79 0.45
CA LEU A 218 -11.63 28.22 0.79
C LEU A 218 -12.89 28.49 1.63
N ALA A 219 -13.90 27.64 1.54
CA ALA A 219 -15.14 27.76 2.32
C ALA A 219 -15.02 27.27 3.79
N ASN A 220 -13.99 26.48 4.09
CA ASN A 220 -13.73 26.01 5.46
C ASN A 220 -12.59 26.82 6.08
N PRO A 221 -12.79 27.46 7.25
CA PRO A 221 -11.80 28.37 7.82
C PRO A 221 -10.46 27.72 8.16
N GLU A 222 -10.46 26.48 8.68
CA GLU A 222 -9.25 25.76 9.06
C GLU A 222 -8.45 25.36 7.82
N VAL A 223 -9.12 24.74 6.84
CA VAL A 223 -8.48 24.30 5.59
C VAL A 223 -8.00 25.51 4.78
N LYS A 224 -8.79 26.60 4.74
CA LYS A 224 -8.37 27.84 4.11
C LYS A 224 -7.09 28.39 4.76
N LYS A 225 -7.02 28.43 6.09
CA LYS A 225 -5.80 28.86 6.79
C LYS A 225 -4.61 27.98 6.43
N ALA A 226 -4.80 26.66 6.34
CA ALA A 226 -3.73 25.73 5.90
C ALA A 226 -3.29 26.02 4.45
N VAL A 227 -4.23 26.32 3.54
CA VAL A 227 -3.93 26.74 2.16
C VAL A 227 -3.11 28.04 2.14
N ASP A 228 -3.51 29.05 2.92
CA ASP A 228 -2.80 30.33 3.00
C ASP A 228 -1.35 30.13 3.49
N ILE A 229 -1.10 29.17 4.39
CA ILE A 229 0.25 28.81 4.86
C ILE A 229 1.12 28.20 3.74
N LEU A 230 0.52 27.48 2.78
CA LEU A 230 1.23 26.86 1.67
C LEU A 230 1.71 27.85 0.58
N GLU A 231 1.27 29.08 0.63
CA GLU A 231 1.63 30.07 -0.38
C GLU A 231 3.16 30.30 -0.41
N GLU A 232 3.78 30.03 -1.56
CA GLU A 232 5.24 30.08 -1.74
C GLU A 232 5.84 31.42 -1.32
N SER A 233 5.12 32.53 -1.56
CA SER A 233 5.54 33.89 -1.20
C SER A 233 5.74 34.09 0.31
N SER A 234 5.21 33.22 1.14
CA SER A 234 5.37 33.24 2.59
C SER A 234 6.65 32.57 3.11
N TYR A 235 7.48 32.02 2.21
CA TYR A 235 8.71 31.30 2.55
C TYR A 235 9.95 32.06 2.09
N THR A 236 11.02 31.95 2.86
CA THR A 236 12.31 32.49 2.49
C THR A 236 13.02 31.60 1.46
N ASP A 237 13.97 32.17 0.70
CA ASP A 237 14.78 31.39 -0.27
C ASP A 237 15.49 30.20 0.38
N ALA A 238 15.97 30.35 1.63
CA ALA A 238 16.60 29.26 2.36
C ALA A 238 15.60 28.10 2.65
N GLN A 239 14.34 28.42 2.98
CA GLN A 239 13.28 27.45 3.21
C GLN A 239 12.87 26.76 1.90
N LEU A 240 12.74 27.50 0.80
CA LEU A 240 12.47 26.96 -0.53
C LEU A 240 13.57 26.03 -1.02
N ASN A 241 14.83 26.39 -0.82
CA ASN A 241 15.97 25.51 -1.10
C ASN A 241 15.93 24.20 -0.27
N GLY A 242 15.50 24.29 1.00
CA GLY A 242 15.29 23.11 1.85
C GLY A 242 14.16 22.23 1.34
N TYR A 243 13.05 22.83 0.92
CA TYR A 243 11.91 22.15 0.32
C TYR A 243 12.29 21.43 -0.99
N ASP A 244 13.02 22.05 -1.88
CA ASP A 244 13.48 21.45 -3.13
C ASP A 244 14.42 20.25 -2.87
N LYS A 245 15.35 20.38 -1.92
CA LYS A 245 16.23 19.27 -1.51
C LYS A 245 15.45 18.09 -0.93
N PHE A 246 14.41 18.35 -0.15
CA PHE A 246 13.54 17.29 0.35
C PHE A 246 12.93 16.48 -0.80
N TRP A 247 12.38 17.15 -1.81
CA TRP A 247 11.82 16.48 -2.98
C TRP A 247 12.85 15.76 -3.83
N ASP A 248 14.07 16.27 -3.93
CA ASP A 248 15.18 15.59 -4.61
C ASP A 248 15.53 14.28 -3.91
N ILE A 249 15.57 14.27 -2.58
CA ILE A 249 15.80 13.07 -1.78
C ILE A 249 14.68 12.06 -2.03
N VAL A 250 13.42 12.45 -1.89
CA VAL A 250 12.25 11.58 -2.08
C VAL A 250 12.24 10.98 -3.49
N ARG A 251 12.49 11.78 -4.54
CA ARG A 251 12.58 11.30 -5.94
C ARG A 251 13.71 10.31 -6.14
N THR A 252 14.85 10.58 -5.55
CA THR A 252 16.05 9.74 -5.65
C THR A 252 15.81 8.39 -4.97
N GLU A 253 15.30 8.37 -3.74
CA GLU A 253 14.97 7.15 -3.01
C GLU A 253 13.93 6.31 -3.77
N ARG A 254 12.86 6.93 -4.27
CA ARG A 254 11.85 6.25 -5.08
C ARG A 254 12.42 5.65 -6.37
N THR A 255 13.38 6.32 -6.99
CA THR A 255 14.10 5.81 -8.16
C THR A 255 14.91 4.57 -7.82
N TYR A 256 15.64 4.56 -6.72
CA TYR A 256 16.41 3.39 -6.26
C TYR A 256 15.50 2.21 -5.90
N ILE A 257 14.41 2.44 -5.19
CA ILE A 257 13.43 1.40 -4.85
C ILE A 257 12.84 0.78 -6.12
N ASN A 258 12.39 1.61 -7.06
CA ASN A 258 11.83 1.13 -8.32
C ASN A 258 12.86 0.36 -9.17
N ALA A 259 14.13 0.76 -9.13
CA ALA A 259 15.20 0.03 -9.81
C ALA A 259 15.45 -1.34 -9.15
N ALA A 260 15.47 -1.41 -7.83
CA ALA A 260 15.62 -2.65 -7.08
C ALA A 260 14.45 -3.63 -7.32
N ILE A 261 13.21 -3.12 -7.33
CA ILE A 261 12.01 -3.91 -7.65
C ILE A 261 12.10 -4.49 -9.07
N ARG A 262 12.43 -3.65 -10.06
CA ARG A 262 12.57 -4.11 -11.46
C ARG A 262 13.65 -5.17 -11.61
N LYS A 263 14.78 -5.01 -10.93
CA LYS A 263 15.88 -5.99 -10.92
C LYS A 263 15.41 -7.31 -10.31
N GLY A 264 14.81 -7.28 -9.12
CA GLY A 264 14.28 -8.47 -8.45
C GLY A 264 13.22 -9.20 -9.27
N MET A 265 12.29 -8.47 -9.91
CA MET A 265 11.29 -9.05 -10.82
C MET A 265 11.94 -9.71 -12.05
N SER A 266 12.98 -9.09 -12.63
CA SER A 266 13.71 -9.66 -13.78
C SER A 266 14.43 -10.94 -13.40
N GLU A 267 15.14 -10.94 -12.28
CA GLU A 267 15.86 -12.11 -11.74
C GLU A 267 14.90 -13.24 -11.40
N GLY A 268 13.83 -12.96 -10.63
CA GLY A 268 12.82 -13.95 -10.27
C GLY A 268 12.08 -14.55 -11.48
N ARG A 269 11.84 -13.74 -12.54
CA ARG A 269 11.24 -14.23 -13.78
C ARG A 269 12.21 -15.15 -14.54
N ALA A 270 13.49 -14.81 -14.59
CA ALA A 270 14.53 -15.64 -15.24
C ALA A 270 14.70 -16.98 -14.50
N GLU A 271 14.80 -16.95 -13.18
CA GLU A 271 14.89 -18.16 -12.35
C GLU A 271 13.65 -19.05 -12.49
N GLY A 272 12.45 -18.46 -12.40
CA GLY A 272 11.19 -19.18 -12.55
C GLY A 272 11.05 -19.84 -13.93
N PHE A 273 11.49 -19.17 -14.99
CA PHE A 273 11.52 -19.74 -16.34
C PHE A 273 12.46 -20.92 -16.44
N GLU A 274 13.69 -20.81 -15.92
CA GLU A 274 14.67 -21.93 -15.94
C GLU A 274 14.20 -23.12 -15.11
N GLN A 275 13.64 -22.87 -13.91
CA GLN A 275 13.09 -23.93 -13.06
C GLN A 275 11.88 -24.62 -13.73
N GLY A 276 10.96 -23.86 -14.31
CA GLY A 276 9.81 -24.39 -15.03
C GLY A 276 10.23 -25.23 -16.25
N ARG A 277 11.23 -24.77 -16.99
CA ARG A 277 11.78 -25.49 -18.14
C ARG A 277 12.50 -26.79 -17.73
N ALA A 278 13.26 -26.75 -16.64
CA ALA A 278 13.93 -27.94 -16.11
C ALA A 278 12.90 -29.00 -15.64
N LYS A 279 11.89 -28.56 -14.89
CA LYS A 279 10.81 -29.44 -14.41
C LYS A 279 10.02 -30.03 -15.55
N GLY A 280 9.54 -29.24 -16.50
CA GLY A 280 8.78 -29.73 -17.67
C GLY A 280 9.58 -30.72 -18.53
N ARG A 281 10.91 -30.52 -18.67
CA ARG A 281 11.78 -31.52 -19.37
C ARG A 281 11.91 -32.82 -18.61
N ALA A 282 11.98 -32.77 -17.28
CA ALA A 282 12.09 -33.95 -16.43
C ALA A 282 10.77 -34.77 -16.45
N GLU A 283 9.65 -34.09 -16.32
CA GLU A 283 8.31 -34.68 -16.37
C GLU A 283 8.03 -35.31 -17.74
N GLY A 284 8.25 -34.58 -18.83
CA GLY A 284 8.03 -35.11 -20.20
C GLY A 284 8.94 -36.28 -20.55
N ARG A 285 10.18 -36.32 -20.00
CA ARG A 285 11.04 -37.51 -20.17
C ARG A 285 10.51 -38.71 -19.35
N ALA A 286 10.01 -38.49 -18.13
CA ALA A 286 9.49 -39.57 -17.32
C ALA A 286 8.21 -40.16 -17.93
N GLU A 287 7.30 -39.32 -18.40
CA GLU A 287 6.08 -39.72 -19.10
C GLU A 287 6.38 -40.49 -20.40
N GLY A 288 7.20 -39.94 -21.28
CA GLY A 288 7.55 -40.59 -22.51
C GLY A 288 8.31 -41.92 -22.31
N MET A 289 9.15 -42.04 -21.27
CA MET A 289 9.76 -43.33 -20.91
C MET A 289 8.73 -44.34 -20.35
N ALA A 290 7.74 -43.87 -19.58
CA ALA A 290 6.69 -44.73 -19.04
C ALA A 290 5.76 -45.27 -20.17
N GLU A 291 5.35 -44.40 -21.08
CA GLU A 291 4.56 -44.76 -22.27
C GLU A 291 5.29 -45.72 -23.18
N GLY A 292 6.51 -45.37 -23.57
CA GLY A 292 7.30 -46.24 -24.44
C GLY A 292 7.63 -47.60 -23.84
N ARG A 293 7.79 -47.69 -22.49
CA ARG A 293 7.91 -48.99 -21.81
C ARG A 293 6.63 -49.79 -21.81
N ALA A 294 5.49 -49.11 -21.64
CA ALA A 294 4.15 -49.79 -21.64
C ALA A 294 3.84 -50.31 -23.06
N GLU A 295 4.03 -49.50 -24.09
CA GLU A 295 3.84 -49.89 -25.48
C GLU A 295 4.80 -51.04 -25.88
N GLY A 296 6.08 -50.93 -25.60
CA GLY A 296 7.07 -51.95 -25.89
C GLY A 296 6.78 -53.29 -25.18
N ARG A 297 6.23 -53.26 -23.96
CA ARG A 297 5.77 -54.48 -23.28
C ARG A 297 4.56 -55.11 -23.98
N ALA A 298 3.56 -54.29 -24.33
CA ALA A 298 2.35 -54.77 -24.99
C ALA A 298 2.69 -55.39 -26.39
N GLU A 299 3.53 -54.73 -27.16
CA GLU A 299 4.03 -55.25 -28.44
C GLU A 299 4.85 -56.56 -28.28
N GLY A 300 5.74 -56.57 -27.25
CA GLY A 300 6.53 -57.74 -26.93
C GLY A 300 5.69 -58.96 -26.53
N GLU A 301 4.68 -58.75 -25.71
CA GLU A 301 3.71 -59.80 -25.27
C GLU A 301 2.92 -60.30 -26.48
N LYS A 302 2.40 -59.39 -27.32
CA LYS A 302 1.65 -59.78 -28.54
C LYS A 302 2.54 -60.57 -29.49
N SER A 303 3.79 -60.15 -29.73
CA SER A 303 4.75 -60.87 -30.58
C SER A 303 5.11 -62.26 -30.02
N ALA A 304 5.29 -62.35 -28.71
CA ALA A 304 5.57 -63.64 -28.05
C ALA A 304 4.38 -64.61 -28.18
N LEU A 305 3.15 -64.12 -27.94
CA LEU A 305 1.92 -64.90 -28.11
C LEU A 305 1.74 -65.37 -29.57
N TYR A 306 1.98 -64.47 -30.52
CA TYR A 306 1.94 -64.86 -31.96
C TYR A 306 2.90 -66.02 -32.28
N LYS A 307 4.15 -65.93 -31.84
CA LYS A 307 5.12 -67.04 -32.04
C LYS A 307 4.72 -68.32 -31.37
N VAL A 308 4.08 -68.31 -30.21
CA VAL A 308 3.60 -69.50 -29.53
C VAL A 308 2.43 -70.12 -30.28
N VAL A 309 1.46 -69.35 -30.73
CA VAL A 309 0.30 -69.78 -31.52
C VAL A 309 0.75 -70.38 -32.85
N GLU A 310 1.65 -69.73 -33.56
CA GLU A 310 2.25 -70.20 -34.83
C GLU A 310 2.96 -71.58 -34.64
N ARG A 311 3.73 -71.71 -33.57
CA ARG A 311 4.43 -72.96 -33.28
C ARG A 311 3.48 -74.12 -32.94
N MET A 312 2.39 -73.82 -32.20
CA MET A 312 1.34 -74.82 -31.90
C MET A 312 0.59 -75.23 -33.16
N ARG A 313 0.27 -74.32 -34.09
CA ARG A 313 -0.31 -74.62 -35.40
C ARG A 313 0.62 -75.51 -36.23
N ALA A 314 1.94 -75.24 -36.26
CA ALA A 314 2.94 -76.03 -36.93
C ALA A 314 3.07 -77.48 -36.36
N MET A 315 2.69 -77.67 -35.07
CA MET A 315 2.65 -78.95 -34.45
C MET A 315 1.32 -79.73 -34.75
N GLY A 316 0.40 -79.12 -35.54
CA GLY A 316 -0.88 -79.78 -35.97
C GLY A 316 -2.03 -79.55 -35.03
N LEU A 317 -1.95 -78.69 -34.01
CA LEU A 317 -3.05 -78.35 -33.14
C LEU A 317 -4.05 -77.44 -33.88
N ASN A 318 -5.35 -77.67 -33.70
CA ASN A 318 -6.40 -76.76 -34.19
C ASN A 318 -6.62 -75.59 -33.22
N ASP A 319 -7.28 -74.51 -33.70
CA ASP A 319 -7.47 -73.27 -32.92
C ASP A 319 -8.20 -73.48 -31.60
N SER A 320 -9.16 -74.49 -31.47
CA SER A 320 -9.80 -74.85 -30.21
C SER A 320 -8.79 -75.46 -29.22
N GLN A 321 -7.90 -76.32 -29.66
CA GLN A 321 -6.84 -76.95 -28.83
C GLN A 321 -5.79 -75.90 -28.39
N ILE A 322 -5.51 -74.93 -29.26
CA ILE A 322 -4.64 -73.82 -28.94
C ILE A 322 -5.24 -72.88 -27.91
N ALA A 323 -6.56 -72.63 -28.03
CA ALA A 323 -7.31 -71.85 -27.05
C ALA A 323 -7.29 -72.46 -25.63
N GLU A 324 -7.51 -73.79 -25.58
CA GLU A 324 -7.47 -74.57 -24.33
C GLU A 324 -6.07 -74.59 -23.71
N ALA A 325 -5.03 -74.73 -24.53
CA ALA A 325 -3.65 -74.79 -24.08
C ALA A 325 -3.08 -73.42 -23.62
N THR A 326 -3.53 -72.33 -24.22
CA THR A 326 -3.05 -70.95 -23.93
C THR A 326 -3.94 -70.18 -22.96
N GLY A 327 -5.20 -70.64 -22.75
CA GLY A 327 -6.22 -69.91 -22.01
C GLY A 327 -6.73 -68.67 -22.75
N MET A 328 -6.47 -68.55 -24.06
CA MET A 328 -6.91 -67.42 -24.91
C MET A 328 -8.31 -67.70 -25.46
N ASP A 329 -9.06 -66.63 -25.75
CA ASP A 329 -10.35 -66.74 -26.46
C ASP A 329 -10.10 -67.10 -27.94
N LEU A 330 -10.98 -67.91 -28.55
CA LEU A 330 -10.88 -68.27 -29.96
C LEU A 330 -10.79 -67.07 -30.89
N ARG A 331 -11.48 -65.96 -30.58
CA ARG A 331 -11.40 -64.73 -31.35
C ARG A 331 -9.97 -64.12 -31.32
N GLN A 332 -9.31 -64.14 -30.19
CA GLN A 332 -7.95 -63.64 -30.04
C GLN A 332 -6.96 -64.50 -30.87
N ILE A 333 -7.20 -65.80 -30.96
CA ILE A 333 -6.36 -66.70 -31.77
C ILE A 333 -6.60 -66.49 -33.27
N GLU A 334 -7.84 -66.18 -33.69
CA GLU A 334 -8.18 -65.83 -35.06
C GLU A 334 -7.57 -64.53 -35.49
N GLU A 335 -7.58 -63.47 -34.60
CA GLU A 335 -6.95 -62.16 -34.84
C GLU A 335 -5.40 -62.24 -34.98
N LEU A 336 -4.80 -63.30 -34.47
CA LEU A 336 -3.36 -63.57 -34.64
C LEU A 336 -3.07 -64.37 -35.94
N ARG A 337 -4.02 -64.46 -36.88
CA ARG A 337 -3.85 -65.13 -38.18
C ARG A 337 -3.34 -64.22 -39.30
N ASP A 338 -3.54 -62.91 -39.13
CA ASP A 338 -3.14 -61.87 -40.07
C ASP A 338 -1.84 -61.18 -39.58
#